data_ade41d333fe052ebdca309a63b0eea36
#
_entry.id   ade41d333fe052ebdca309a63b0eea36
#
_cell.length_a   1.000
_cell.length_b   1.000
_cell.length_c   1.000
_cell.angle_alpha   90.00
_cell.angle_beta   90.00
_cell.angle_gamma   90.00
#
_symmetry.space_group_name_H-M   'P 1'
#
loop_
_entity.id
_entity.type
_entity.pdbx_description
1 polymer ?
#
loop_
_entity_poly.entity_id
_entity_poly.type
_entity_poly.pdbx_seq_one_letter_code
_entity_poly.pdbx_strand_id
1 'polypeptide(L)'
;MPRVLRTLDPSLARRLFVSRQRLADAPPAAGPGPEAILDVATDLAGLQLDPISVVARSHRLVLWSRLGAYDPADLEALLWRERRLFEYWTHAAAIVCTGDYPIHSLLMRRYPSDRSAYNRRLRAWLADNQPLRRSILGQLRAGGPLPTRALEDRASTAWRSSGWTAGRNVDRMLDVLWTQGRIMVAGRQGQQRVWDLAERWLPPWTPTRRPPEREVVRLAAQRSLRALGVATARDVGRHFTAGRYPGLAAALAGLERSGRVERVRLADGGAEWPGPWY
;
A
#
# COMPACT_ATOMS: atom_id res chain seq x y z
N MET A 1 31.31 24.32 3.53
CA MET A 1 32.17 23.21 3.97
C MET A 1 31.46 21.90 3.67
N PRO A 2 32.15 20.87 3.14
CA PRO A 2 31.55 19.55 2.97
C PRO A 2 31.14 19.02 4.35
N ARG A 3 29.86 18.64 4.48
CA ARG A 3 29.33 18.08 5.73
C ARG A 3 30.00 16.72 5.93
N VAL A 4 30.72 16.55 7.04
CA VAL A 4 31.30 15.25 7.40
C VAL A 4 30.16 14.27 7.61
N LEU A 5 30.14 13.19 6.81
CA LEU A 5 29.11 12.16 6.95
C LEU A 5 29.33 11.39 8.25
N ARG A 6 28.26 11.26 9.02
CA ARG A 6 28.25 10.40 10.20
C ARG A 6 28.41 8.95 9.78
N THR A 7 29.30 8.24 10.47
CA THR A 7 29.47 6.79 10.28
C THR A 7 28.61 6.05 11.31
N LEU A 8 27.84 5.09 10.86
CA LEU A 8 27.07 4.17 11.69
C LEU A 8 27.63 2.76 11.56
N ASP A 9 27.67 2.07 12.67
CA ASP A 9 27.96 0.65 12.71
C ASP A 9 26.77 -0.14 12.13
N PRO A 10 26.99 -1.16 11.29
CA PRO A 10 25.92 -1.99 10.74
C PRO A 10 25.02 -2.66 11.78
N SER A 11 25.56 -2.98 12.97
CA SER A 11 24.76 -3.52 14.07
C SER A 11 23.76 -2.50 14.61
N LEU A 12 24.16 -1.23 14.68
CA LEU A 12 23.27 -0.13 15.06
C LEU A 12 22.18 0.08 14.00
N ALA A 13 22.55 0.02 12.70
CA ALA A 13 21.57 0.12 11.61
C ALA A 13 20.53 -1.02 11.67
N ARG A 14 20.97 -2.25 11.96
CA ARG A 14 20.05 -3.40 12.18
C ARG A 14 19.15 -3.18 13.38
N ARG A 15 19.68 -2.72 14.50
CA ARG A 15 18.86 -2.43 15.70
C ARG A 15 17.83 -1.35 15.42
N LEU A 16 18.19 -0.28 14.71
CA LEU A 16 17.26 0.75 14.27
C LEU A 16 16.16 0.16 13.40
N PHE A 17 16.51 -0.68 12.41
CA PHE A 17 15.50 -1.34 11.57
C PHE A 17 14.56 -2.21 12.39
N VAL A 18 15.06 -3.08 13.27
CA VAL A 18 14.25 -3.96 14.12
C VAL A 18 13.32 -3.15 15.03
N SER A 19 13.81 -2.06 15.63
CA SER A 19 13.01 -1.15 16.45
C SER A 19 11.94 -0.43 15.63
N ARG A 20 12.28 0.09 14.43
CA ARG A 20 11.29 0.73 13.53
C ARG A 20 10.24 -0.24 13.02
N GLN A 21 10.57 -1.51 12.93
CA GLN A 21 9.63 -2.58 12.61
C GLN A 21 8.83 -3.04 13.85
N ARG A 22 8.99 -2.38 15.01
CA ARG A 22 8.34 -2.75 16.29
C ARG A 22 8.55 -4.21 16.69
N LEU A 23 9.75 -4.73 16.45
CA LEU A 23 10.13 -6.11 16.77
C LEU A 23 11.09 -6.18 17.98
N ALA A 24 11.53 -5.03 18.51
CA ALA A 24 12.40 -4.94 19.69
C ALA A 24 11.59 -4.75 20.99
N ASP A 25 10.36 -4.25 20.88
CA ASP A 25 9.55 -3.89 22.03
C ASP A 25 8.80 -5.12 22.55
N ALA A 26 8.61 -5.21 23.87
CA ALA A 26 7.71 -6.19 24.44
C ALA A 26 6.26 -5.83 24.03
N PRO A 27 5.41 -6.83 23.78
CA PRO A 27 3.99 -6.59 23.56
C PRO A 27 3.37 -5.81 24.73
N PRO A 28 2.37 -4.93 24.48
CA PRO A 28 1.68 -4.21 25.54
C PRO A 28 1.13 -5.14 26.63
N ALA A 29 1.35 -4.80 27.89
CA ALA A 29 0.89 -5.61 29.04
C ALA A 29 -0.65 -5.67 29.14
N ALA A 30 -1.35 -4.60 28.77
CA ALA A 30 -2.80 -4.59 28.59
C ALA A 30 -3.14 -4.93 27.12
N GLY A 31 -4.22 -5.66 26.88
CA GLY A 31 -4.65 -6.01 25.51
C GLY A 31 -4.68 -4.78 24.61
N PRO A 32 -3.98 -4.82 23.45
CA PRO A 32 -3.89 -3.68 22.55
C PRO A 32 -5.23 -3.43 21.87
N GLY A 33 -5.74 -2.20 21.97
CA GLY A 33 -6.95 -1.76 21.29
C GLY A 33 -6.68 -1.29 19.84
N PRO A 34 -7.71 -0.74 19.15
CA PRO A 34 -7.64 -0.35 17.75
C PRO A 34 -6.55 0.69 17.45
N GLU A 35 -6.24 1.61 18.36
CA GLU A 35 -5.18 2.59 18.18
C GLU A 35 -3.81 1.93 18.04
N ALA A 36 -3.50 0.90 18.82
CA ALA A 36 -2.24 0.17 18.71
C ALA A 36 -2.10 -0.54 17.35
N ILE A 37 -3.20 -1.07 16.80
CA ILE A 37 -3.23 -1.66 15.46
C ILE A 37 -2.96 -0.59 14.39
N LEU A 38 -3.59 0.57 14.51
CA LEU A 38 -3.40 1.69 13.60
C LEU A 38 -1.97 2.22 13.62
N ASP A 39 -1.37 2.30 14.81
CA ASP A 39 0.02 2.71 14.99
C ASP A 39 0.99 1.75 14.29
N VAL A 40 0.78 0.43 14.45
CA VAL A 40 1.59 -0.56 13.73
C VAL A 40 1.43 -0.39 12.21
N ALA A 41 0.21 -0.27 11.70
CA ALA A 41 -0.03 -0.08 10.27
C ALA A 41 0.61 1.22 9.74
N THR A 42 0.63 2.27 10.56
CA THR A 42 1.23 3.57 10.24
C THR A 42 2.75 3.49 10.20
N ASP A 43 3.38 2.88 11.21
CA ASP A 43 4.83 2.77 11.33
C ASP A 43 5.41 1.86 10.24
N LEU A 44 4.73 0.77 9.91
CA LEU A 44 5.12 -0.14 8.83
C LEU A 44 4.79 0.41 7.43
N ALA A 45 4.00 1.49 7.34
CA ALA A 45 3.44 2.05 6.12
C ALA A 45 2.54 1.09 5.33
N GLY A 46 2.00 0.07 5.98
CA GLY A 46 1.05 -0.89 5.45
C GLY A 46 1.28 -2.33 5.91
N LEU A 47 0.25 -3.15 5.79
CA LEU A 47 0.26 -4.57 6.16
C LEU A 47 -0.06 -5.39 4.92
N GLN A 48 0.86 -6.23 4.47
CA GLN A 48 0.65 -7.06 3.27
C GLN A 48 -0.47 -8.08 3.49
N LEU A 49 -1.38 -8.14 2.53
CA LEU A 49 -2.44 -9.14 2.44
C LEU A 49 -1.97 -10.33 1.60
N ASP A 50 -1.84 -11.49 2.21
CA ASP A 50 -1.59 -12.73 1.51
C ASP A 50 -2.83 -13.63 1.60
N PRO A 51 -3.26 -14.28 0.49
CA PRO A 51 -4.37 -15.22 0.52
C PRO A 51 -4.06 -16.51 1.29
N ILE A 52 -2.78 -16.86 1.45
CA ILE A 52 -2.36 -18.05 2.17
C ILE A 52 -2.68 -17.89 3.65
N SER A 53 -3.34 -18.91 4.22
CA SER A 53 -3.78 -18.93 5.61
C SER A 53 -3.62 -20.35 6.17
N VAL A 54 -2.37 -20.71 6.52
CA VAL A 54 -2.09 -22.01 7.17
C VAL A 54 -2.47 -21.94 8.64
N VAL A 55 -1.99 -20.94 9.38
CA VAL A 55 -2.35 -20.65 10.78
C VAL A 55 -3.28 -19.46 10.83
N ALA A 56 -2.84 -18.35 10.24
CA ALA A 56 -3.61 -17.12 10.07
C ALA A 56 -3.10 -16.37 8.83
N ARG A 57 -3.85 -15.37 8.35
CA ARG A 57 -3.39 -14.51 7.25
C ARG A 57 -2.20 -13.65 7.67
N SER A 58 -1.27 -13.38 6.76
CA SER A 58 -0.01 -12.67 7.00
C SER A 58 -0.17 -11.38 7.80
N HIS A 59 -1.12 -10.52 7.45
CA HIS A 59 -1.35 -9.25 8.15
C HIS A 59 -1.73 -9.46 9.63
N ARG A 60 -2.47 -10.54 9.96
CA ARG A 60 -2.81 -10.88 11.34
C ARG A 60 -1.59 -11.36 12.12
N LEU A 61 -0.72 -12.16 11.49
CA LEU A 61 0.55 -12.60 12.08
C LEU A 61 1.52 -11.44 12.28
N VAL A 62 1.55 -10.49 11.33
CA VAL A 62 2.33 -9.24 11.45
C VAL A 62 1.88 -8.43 12.66
N LEU A 63 0.58 -8.28 12.88
CA LEU A 63 0.04 -7.59 14.07
C LEU A 63 0.36 -8.38 15.34
N TRP A 64 0.12 -9.68 15.34
CA TRP A 64 0.37 -10.54 16.50
C TRP A 64 1.84 -10.49 16.95
N SER A 65 2.79 -10.51 16.01
CA SER A 65 4.23 -10.47 16.34
C SER A 65 4.70 -9.13 16.96
N ARG A 66 3.86 -8.10 16.94
CA ARG A 66 4.17 -6.76 17.48
C ARG A 66 3.32 -6.39 18.69
N LEU A 67 2.12 -6.90 18.72
CA LEU A 67 1.12 -6.54 19.72
C LEU A 67 0.82 -7.68 20.69
N GLY A 68 1.25 -8.93 20.38
CA GLY A 68 0.78 -10.10 21.10
C GLY A 68 -0.68 -10.40 20.76
N ALA A 69 -1.42 -10.92 21.74
CA ALA A 69 -2.85 -11.18 21.60
C ALA A 69 -3.63 -9.86 21.47
N TYR A 70 -4.30 -9.67 20.36
CA TYR A 70 -5.18 -8.52 20.08
C TYR A 70 -6.54 -9.04 19.60
N ASP A 71 -7.60 -8.23 19.73
CA ASP A 71 -8.91 -8.57 19.18
C ASP A 71 -8.96 -8.35 17.66
N PRO A 72 -9.16 -9.38 16.83
CA PRO A 72 -9.34 -9.21 15.39
C PRO A 72 -10.52 -8.28 15.02
N ALA A 73 -11.54 -8.16 15.88
CA ALA A 73 -12.67 -7.26 15.66
C ALA A 73 -12.25 -5.78 15.63
N ASP A 74 -11.18 -5.41 16.33
CA ASP A 74 -10.62 -4.06 16.29
C ASP A 74 -10.04 -3.72 14.91
N LEU A 75 -9.31 -4.67 14.29
CA LEU A 75 -8.84 -4.50 12.92
C LEU A 75 -10.01 -4.38 11.93
N GLU A 76 -11.05 -5.20 12.10
CA GLU A 76 -12.25 -5.15 11.26
C GLU A 76 -13.01 -3.83 11.46
N ALA A 77 -13.05 -3.31 12.68
CA ALA A 77 -13.63 -1.99 12.95
C ALA A 77 -12.87 -0.87 12.22
N LEU A 78 -11.54 -0.86 12.31
CA LEU A 78 -10.68 0.10 11.59
C LEU A 78 -10.85 0.02 10.06
N LEU A 79 -11.05 -1.19 9.51
CA LEU A 79 -11.23 -1.40 8.08
C LEU A 79 -12.63 -1.01 7.61
N TRP A 80 -13.69 -1.50 8.27
CA TRP A 80 -15.02 -1.50 7.69
C TRP A 80 -15.97 -0.49 8.31
N ARG A 81 -15.82 -0.17 9.59
CA ARG A 81 -16.67 0.78 10.32
C ARG A 81 -16.08 2.17 10.36
N GLU A 82 -14.87 2.30 10.89
CA GLU A 82 -14.17 3.59 11.03
C GLU A 82 -13.49 4.03 9.74
N ARG A 83 -13.10 3.06 8.92
CA ARG A 83 -12.46 3.26 7.61
C ARG A 83 -11.16 4.07 7.70
N ARG A 84 -10.45 3.93 8.81
CA ARG A 84 -9.12 4.54 9.03
C ARG A 84 -8.04 3.75 8.29
N LEU A 85 -8.33 2.50 7.96
CA LEU A 85 -7.55 1.61 7.10
C LEU A 85 -8.39 1.18 5.89
N PHE A 86 -7.73 0.86 4.78
CA PHE A 86 -8.38 0.29 3.61
C PHE A 86 -7.49 -0.68 2.86
N GLU A 87 -8.09 -1.62 2.13
CA GLU A 87 -7.36 -2.52 1.25
C GLU A 87 -7.01 -1.82 -0.06
N TYR A 88 -5.75 -1.90 -0.48
CA TYR A 88 -5.29 -1.35 -1.74
C TYR A 88 -4.12 -2.16 -2.33
N TRP A 89 -3.88 -1.98 -3.64
CA TRP A 89 -2.75 -2.57 -4.34
C TRP A 89 -1.58 -1.59 -4.35
N THR A 90 -0.60 -1.80 -3.49
CA THR A 90 0.66 -1.03 -3.44
C THR A 90 1.74 -1.69 -4.31
N HIS A 91 2.67 -2.43 -3.76
CA HIS A 91 3.55 -3.39 -4.45
C HIS A 91 2.94 -4.80 -4.45
N ALA A 92 2.07 -5.08 -3.53
CA ALA A 92 1.20 -6.24 -3.39
C ALA A 92 -0.15 -5.75 -2.84
N ALA A 93 -1.14 -6.64 -2.71
CA ALA A 93 -2.34 -6.34 -1.94
C ALA A 93 -1.95 -6.03 -0.49
N ALA A 94 -2.42 -4.94 0.07
CA ALA A 94 -2.06 -4.48 1.40
C ALA A 94 -3.21 -3.72 2.08
N ILE A 95 -3.18 -3.67 3.41
CA ILE A 95 -3.96 -2.75 4.21
C ILE A 95 -3.11 -1.50 4.42
N VAL A 96 -3.64 -0.33 4.10
CA VAL A 96 -2.94 0.95 4.18
C VAL A 96 -3.79 1.99 4.92
N CYS A 97 -3.13 3.05 5.45
CA CYS A 97 -3.82 4.10 6.17
C CYS A 97 -4.60 5.03 5.24
N THR A 98 -5.85 5.34 5.58
CA THR A 98 -6.68 6.28 4.82
C THR A 98 -6.10 7.69 4.80
N GLY A 99 -5.36 8.10 5.85
CA GLY A 99 -4.59 9.34 5.86
C GLY A 99 -3.53 9.45 4.76
N ASP A 100 -3.04 8.32 4.22
CA ASP A 100 -2.08 8.27 3.11
C ASP A 100 -2.75 8.22 1.72
N TYR A 101 -4.08 8.32 1.65
CA TYR A 101 -4.83 8.33 0.39
C TYR A 101 -4.26 9.30 -0.68
N PRO A 102 -3.81 10.53 -0.35
CA PRO A 102 -3.20 11.42 -1.34
C PRO A 102 -1.98 10.84 -2.04
N ILE A 103 -1.19 10.00 -1.35
CA ILE A 103 -0.03 9.33 -1.94
C ILE A 103 -0.50 8.27 -2.95
N HIS A 104 -1.45 7.44 -2.57
CA HIS A 104 -1.99 6.38 -3.42
C HIS A 104 -2.79 6.93 -4.59
N SER A 105 -3.53 8.01 -4.40
CA SER A 105 -4.41 8.61 -5.42
C SER A 105 -3.69 9.04 -6.70
N LEU A 106 -2.40 9.40 -6.63
CA LEU A 106 -1.59 9.69 -7.81
C LEU A 106 -1.42 8.44 -8.69
N LEU A 107 -1.10 7.30 -8.07
CA LEU A 107 -0.93 6.02 -8.76
C LEU A 107 -2.26 5.50 -9.30
N MET A 108 -3.34 5.65 -8.54
CA MET A 108 -4.71 5.33 -8.96
C MET A 108 -5.08 6.02 -10.27
N ARG A 109 -4.85 7.33 -10.36
CA ARG A 109 -5.17 8.12 -11.57
C ARG A 109 -4.33 7.76 -12.79
N ARG A 110 -3.14 7.20 -12.59
CA ARG A 110 -2.19 6.84 -13.67
C ARG A 110 -2.31 5.39 -14.13
N TYR A 111 -3.14 4.59 -13.46
CA TYR A 111 -3.29 3.18 -13.81
C TYR A 111 -4.39 2.95 -14.86
N PRO A 112 -4.16 2.08 -15.85
CA PRO A 112 -2.89 1.49 -16.21
C PRO A 112 -2.02 2.46 -17.02
N SER A 113 -0.71 2.50 -16.71
CA SER A 113 0.25 3.26 -17.51
C SER A 113 0.49 2.58 -18.87
N ASP A 114 1.13 3.28 -19.81
CA ASP A 114 1.50 2.73 -21.13
C ASP A 114 2.89 2.07 -21.18
N ARG A 115 3.59 2.03 -20.03
CA ARG A 115 5.00 1.65 -19.94
C ARG A 115 5.31 0.16 -20.18
N SER A 116 4.31 -0.72 -20.12
CA SER A 116 4.52 -2.16 -20.35
C SER A 116 3.58 -2.73 -21.42
N ALA A 117 4.00 -3.79 -22.09
CA ALA A 117 3.15 -4.51 -23.05
C ALA A 117 1.86 -5.00 -22.39
N TYR A 118 1.94 -5.47 -21.14
CA TYR A 118 0.78 -5.87 -20.35
C TYR A 118 -0.21 -4.71 -20.18
N ASN A 119 0.26 -3.54 -19.76
CA ASN A 119 -0.61 -2.38 -19.55
C ASN A 119 -1.21 -1.86 -20.86
N ARG A 120 -0.44 -1.89 -21.98
CA ARG A 120 -0.99 -1.53 -23.30
C ARG A 120 -2.13 -2.47 -23.69
N ARG A 121 -1.95 -3.79 -23.53
CA ARG A 121 -3.01 -4.78 -23.76
C ARG A 121 -4.21 -4.55 -22.84
N LEU A 122 -3.97 -4.24 -21.55
CA LEU A 122 -5.04 -3.94 -20.61
C LEU A 122 -5.83 -2.70 -21.01
N ARG A 123 -5.16 -1.64 -21.48
CA ARG A 123 -5.82 -0.42 -21.98
C ARG A 123 -6.71 -0.70 -23.20
N ALA A 124 -6.21 -1.51 -24.16
CA ALA A 124 -7.01 -1.94 -25.32
C ALA A 124 -8.26 -2.72 -24.88
N TRP A 125 -8.08 -3.71 -23.99
CA TRP A 125 -9.20 -4.47 -23.43
C TRP A 125 -10.22 -3.59 -22.69
N LEU A 126 -9.76 -2.59 -21.94
CA LEU A 126 -10.64 -1.63 -21.26
C LEU A 126 -11.41 -0.75 -22.25
N ALA A 127 -10.81 -0.37 -23.36
CA ALA A 127 -11.50 0.38 -24.43
C ALA A 127 -12.66 -0.44 -25.00
N ASP A 128 -12.44 -1.71 -25.29
CA ASP A 128 -13.45 -2.63 -25.83
C ASP A 128 -14.56 -2.95 -24.81
N ASN A 129 -14.24 -2.93 -23.51
CA ASN A 129 -15.13 -3.36 -22.42
C ASN A 129 -15.75 -2.19 -21.62
N GLN A 130 -15.98 -1.04 -22.26
CA GLN A 130 -16.69 0.08 -21.63
C GLN A 130 -18.14 -0.27 -21.20
N PRO A 131 -18.89 -1.15 -21.92
CA PRO A 131 -20.19 -1.61 -21.45
C PRO A 131 -20.11 -2.33 -20.10
N LEU A 132 -19.15 -3.28 -19.94
CA LEU A 132 -18.92 -3.98 -18.66
C LEU A 132 -18.58 -3.00 -17.53
N ARG A 133 -17.67 -2.05 -17.80
CA ARG A 133 -17.28 -1.01 -16.83
C ARG A 133 -18.49 -0.20 -16.36
N ARG A 134 -19.32 0.28 -17.29
CA ARG A 134 -20.53 1.06 -16.97
C ARG A 134 -21.55 0.24 -16.22
N SER A 135 -21.73 -1.03 -16.61
CA SER A 135 -22.65 -1.96 -15.94
C SER A 135 -22.24 -2.16 -14.48
N ILE A 136 -20.97 -2.52 -14.20
CA ILE A 136 -20.49 -2.73 -12.82
C ILE A 136 -20.68 -1.47 -11.96
N LEU A 137 -20.23 -0.30 -12.45
CA LEU A 137 -20.39 0.95 -11.71
C LEU A 137 -21.87 1.33 -11.52
N GLY A 138 -22.72 1.04 -12.49
CA GLY A 138 -24.19 1.24 -12.39
C GLY A 138 -24.82 0.33 -11.34
N GLN A 139 -24.48 -0.96 -11.33
CA GLN A 139 -24.98 -1.93 -10.36
C GLN A 139 -24.55 -1.54 -8.93
N LEU A 140 -23.28 -1.16 -8.72
CA LEU A 140 -22.81 -0.67 -7.42
C LEU A 140 -23.51 0.62 -6.98
N ARG A 141 -23.84 1.51 -7.94
CA ARG A 141 -24.57 2.76 -7.62
C ARG A 141 -25.99 2.49 -7.16
N ALA A 142 -26.67 1.60 -7.85
CA ALA A 142 -28.08 1.26 -7.59
C ALA A 142 -28.26 0.34 -6.38
N GLY A 143 -27.43 -0.71 -6.27
CA GLY A 143 -27.60 -1.80 -5.29
C GLY A 143 -26.77 -1.66 -4.00
N GLY A 144 -25.88 -0.65 -3.90
CA GLY A 144 -24.97 -0.54 -2.77
C GLY A 144 -23.77 -1.49 -2.88
N PRO A 145 -23.16 -1.88 -1.75
CA PRO A 145 -22.04 -2.82 -1.73
C PRO A 145 -22.47 -4.20 -2.24
N LEU A 146 -21.71 -4.75 -3.22
CA LEU A 146 -22.02 -6.04 -3.85
C LEU A 146 -20.79 -6.97 -3.86
N PRO A 147 -20.97 -8.27 -3.61
CA PRO A 147 -19.93 -9.25 -3.85
C PRO A 147 -19.73 -9.50 -5.35
N THR A 148 -18.54 -9.95 -5.76
CA THR A 148 -18.24 -10.20 -7.18
C THR A 148 -19.26 -11.08 -7.89
N ARG A 149 -19.78 -12.12 -7.20
CA ARG A 149 -20.76 -13.06 -7.76
C ARG A 149 -22.13 -12.45 -8.10
N ALA A 150 -22.44 -11.28 -7.52
CA ALA A 150 -23.70 -10.56 -7.80
C ALA A 150 -23.60 -9.63 -9.01
N LEU A 151 -22.42 -9.48 -9.59
CA LEU A 151 -22.17 -8.60 -10.73
C LEU A 151 -22.25 -9.39 -12.05
N GLU A 152 -23.02 -8.86 -12.99
CA GLU A 152 -23.21 -9.47 -14.31
C GLU A 152 -21.98 -9.28 -15.22
N ASP A 153 -21.58 -10.35 -15.90
CA ASP A 153 -20.57 -10.25 -16.96
C ASP A 153 -21.21 -9.76 -18.27
N ARG A 154 -20.92 -8.51 -18.62
CA ARG A 154 -21.32 -7.87 -19.88
C ARG A 154 -20.12 -7.50 -20.74
N ALA A 155 -19.09 -8.37 -20.73
CA ALA A 155 -17.89 -8.14 -21.50
C ALA A 155 -18.16 -8.30 -23.00
N SER A 156 -17.70 -7.33 -23.80
CA SER A 156 -17.70 -7.40 -25.27
C SER A 156 -16.56 -8.27 -25.79
N THR A 157 -15.43 -8.29 -25.07
CA THR A 157 -14.25 -9.06 -25.42
C THR A 157 -13.71 -9.74 -24.16
N ALA A 158 -13.46 -11.05 -24.25
CA ALA A 158 -12.93 -11.83 -23.12
C ALA A 158 -11.48 -11.43 -22.79
N TRP A 159 -11.17 -11.33 -21.50
CA TRP A 159 -9.80 -11.20 -21.05
C TRP A 159 -9.04 -12.49 -21.28
N ARG A 160 -8.03 -12.44 -22.13
CA ARG A 160 -7.15 -13.57 -22.40
C ARG A 160 -5.94 -13.52 -21.47
N SER A 161 -5.70 -14.57 -20.72
CA SER A 161 -4.51 -14.72 -19.88
C SER A 161 -4.04 -16.17 -19.96
N SER A 162 -2.73 -16.38 -19.81
CA SER A 162 -2.13 -17.72 -19.76
C SER A 162 -2.32 -18.40 -18.39
N GLY A 163 -3.11 -17.83 -17.48
CA GLY A 163 -3.23 -18.29 -16.10
C GLY A 163 -4.67 -18.44 -15.63
N TRP A 164 -4.82 -18.60 -14.35
CA TRP A 164 -6.07 -18.89 -13.61
C TRP A 164 -7.16 -17.81 -13.75
N THR A 165 -6.85 -16.66 -14.36
CA THR A 165 -7.78 -15.54 -14.58
C THR A 165 -8.35 -15.48 -15.99
N ALA A 166 -8.10 -16.48 -16.83
CA ALA A 166 -8.68 -16.53 -18.19
C ALA A 166 -10.21 -16.60 -18.09
N GLY A 167 -10.91 -15.75 -18.85
CA GLY A 167 -12.38 -15.70 -18.89
C GLY A 167 -13.05 -15.02 -17.67
N ARG A 168 -12.31 -14.56 -16.68
CA ARG A 168 -12.86 -13.85 -15.51
C ARG A 168 -12.90 -12.34 -15.78
N ASN A 169 -13.80 -11.90 -16.63
CA ASN A 169 -13.88 -10.51 -17.06
C ASN A 169 -14.28 -9.57 -15.92
N VAL A 170 -15.27 -9.97 -15.11
CA VAL A 170 -15.74 -9.19 -13.96
C VAL A 170 -14.62 -9.02 -12.94
N ASP A 171 -13.94 -10.10 -12.54
CA ASP A 171 -12.81 -10.02 -11.61
C ASP A 171 -11.73 -9.08 -12.14
N ARG A 172 -11.40 -9.19 -13.44
CA ARG A 172 -10.39 -8.32 -14.08
C ARG A 172 -10.83 -6.85 -14.08
N MET A 173 -12.09 -6.57 -14.37
CA MET A 173 -12.62 -5.20 -14.34
C MET A 173 -12.63 -4.64 -12.92
N LEU A 174 -13.01 -5.44 -11.93
CA LEU A 174 -12.96 -5.04 -10.51
C LEU A 174 -11.53 -4.74 -10.06
N ASP A 175 -10.55 -5.58 -10.40
CA ASP A 175 -9.13 -5.32 -10.11
C ASP A 175 -8.66 -3.98 -10.69
N VAL A 176 -9.09 -3.69 -11.93
CA VAL A 176 -8.74 -2.42 -12.58
C VAL A 176 -9.42 -1.24 -11.89
N LEU A 177 -10.72 -1.30 -11.65
CA LEU A 177 -11.48 -0.24 -11.00
C LEU A 177 -10.96 0.04 -9.58
N TRP A 178 -10.62 -1.02 -8.85
CA TRP A 178 -9.99 -0.93 -7.53
C TRP A 178 -8.62 -0.28 -7.60
N THR A 179 -7.73 -0.73 -8.50
CA THR A 179 -6.41 -0.13 -8.68
C THR A 179 -6.51 1.32 -9.15
N GLN A 180 -7.57 1.69 -9.89
CA GLN A 180 -7.87 3.07 -10.27
C GLN A 180 -8.50 3.90 -9.13
N GLY A 181 -8.80 3.31 -7.97
CA GLY A 181 -9.50 3.97 -6.88
C GLY A 181 -10.92 4.42 -7.22
N ARG A 182 -11.59 3.71 -8.17
CA ARG A 182 -13.00 3.96 -8.53
C ARG A 182 -13.95 3.21 -7.62
N ILE A 183 -13.51 2.06 -7.13
CA ILE A 183 -14.20 1.23 -6.15
C ILE A 183 -13.23 0.87 -5.02
N MET A 184 -13.80 0.52 -3.88
CA MET A 184 -13.08 0.09 -2.69
C MET A 184 -13.60 -1.27 -2.24
N VAL A 185 -12.79 -2.01 -1.49
CA VAL A 185 -13.26 -3.17 -0.75
C VAL A 185 -14.03 -2.65 0.46
N ALA A 186 -15.33 -2.89 0.48
CA ALA A 186 -16.23 -2.40 1.54
C ALA A 186 -16.48 -3.42 2.65
N GLY A 187 -15.99 -4.64 2.47
CA GLY A 187 -16.14 -5.73 3.42
C GLY A 187 -15.79 -7.07 2.79
N ARG A 188 -16.07 -8.13 3.54
CA ARG A 188 -15.87 -9.50 3.10
C ARG A 188 -17.05 -10.38 3.45
N GLN A 189 -17.41 -11.29 2.55
CA GLN A 189 -18.32 -12.41 2.78
C GLN A 189 -17.52 -13.70 2.67
N GLY A 190 -17.04 -14.21 3.81
CA GLY A 190 -16.04 -15.27 3.86
C GLY A 190 -14.73 -14.78 3.21
N GLN A 191 -14.28 -15.46 2.14
CA GLN A 191 -13.07 -15.07 1.40
C GLN A 191 -13.34 -14.03 0.31
N GLN A 192 -14.60 -13.82 -0.08
CA GLN A 192 -14.95 -12.91 -1.17
C GLN A 192 -14.96 -11.45 -0.72
N ARG A 193 -14.38 -10.58 -1.57
CA ARG A 193 -14.49 -9.14 -1.39
C ARG A 193 -15.91 -8.67 -1.73
N VAL A 194 -16.38 -7.72 -0.93
CA VAL A 194 -17.57 -6.92 -1.23
C VAL A 194 -17.07 -5.56 -1.69
N TRP A 195 -17.60 -5.08 -2.80
CA TRP A 195 -17.14 -3.89 -3.49
C TRP A 195 -18.14 -2.76 -3.37
N ASP A 196 -17.65 -1.54 -3.20
CA ASP A 196 -18.48 -0.34 -3.24
C ASP A 196 -17.78 0.78 -4.00
N LEU A 197 -18.55 1.80 -4.41
CA LEU A 197 -17.99 3.00 -5.03
C LEU A 197 -17.08 3.74 -4.05
N ALA A 198 -15.90 4.17 -4.52
CA ALA A 198 -14.95 4.89 -3.69
C ALA A 198 -15.54 6.19 -3.10
N GLU A 199 -16.35 6.91 -3.89
CA GLU A 199 -17.01 8.15 -3.48
C GLU A 199 -18.03 7.96 -2.34
N ARG A 200 -18.60 6.75 -2.20
CA ARG A 200 -19.54 6.41 -1.12
C ARG A 200 -18.82 5.78 0.07
N TRP A 201 -17.78 4.99 -0.20
CA TRP A 201 -17.10 4.23 0.83
C TRP A 201 -16.07 5.06 1.62
N LEU A 202 -15.30 5.93 0.95
CA LEU A 202 -14.31 6.75 1.62
C LEU A 202 -14.98 7.71 2.61
N PRO A 203 -14.49 7.80 3.87
CA PRO A 203 -15.07 8.68 4.85
C PRO A 203 -14.90 10.17 4.44
N PRO A 204 -15.81 11.06 4.88
CA PRO A 204 -15.76 12.50 4.52
C PRO A 204 -14.45 13.20 4.90
N TRP A 205 -13.77 12.73 5.94
CA TRP A 205 -12.50 13.26 6.40
C TRP A 205 -11.28 12.79 5.57
N THR A 206 -11.49 11.88 4.59
CA THR A 206 -10.40 11.42 3.72
C THR A 206 -9.70 12.61 3.07
N PRO A 207 -8.36 12.72 3.16
CA PRO A 207 -7.67 13.83 2.52
C PRO A 207 -7.85 13.81 1.01
N THR A 208 -8.55 14.80 0.46
CA THR A 208 -8.84 14.92 -0.98
C THR A 208 -7.77 15.70 -1.74
N ARG A 209 -6.80 16.27 -1.04
CA ARG A 209 -5.68 17.00 -1.62
C ARG A 209 -4.99 16.16 -2.70
N ARG A 210 -4.65 16.80 -3.81
CA ARG A 210 -3.92 16.19 -4.92
C ARG A 210 -2.52 16.79 -5.01
N PRO A 211 -1.57 16.32 -4.20
CA PRO A 211 -0.22 16.86 -4.24
C PRO A 211 0.44 16.59 -5.60
N PRO A 212 1.33 17.50 -6.06
CA PRO A 212 2.13 17.25 -7.24
C PRO A 212 3.03 16.03 -7.04
N GLU A 213 3.41 15.35 -8.12
CA GLU A 213 4.17 14.10 -8.07
C GLU A 213 5.44 14.17 -7.21
N ARG A 214 6.20 15.27 -7.34
CA ARG A 214 7.41 15.50 -6.53
C ARG A 214 7.12 15.45 -5.01
N GLU A 215 5.96 15.94 -4.60
CA GLU A 215 5.55 15.92 -3.20
C GLU A 215 5.08 14.53 -2.78
N VAL A 216 4.34 13.82 -3.64
CA VAL A 216 3.96 12.42 -3.39
C VAL A 216 5.20 11.56 -3.20
N VAL A 217 6.20 11.68 -4.08
CA VAL A 217 7.46 10.94 -3.96
C VAL A 217 8.19 11.29 -2.67
N ARG A 218 8.23 12.57 -2.29
CA ARG A 218 8.83 13.02 -1.03
C ARG A 218 8.13 12.42 0.19
N LEU A 219 6.79 12.44 0.22
CA LEU A 219 5.98 11.87 1.31
C LEU A 219 6.16 10.36 1.40
N ALA A 220 6.12 9.66 0.27
CA ALA A 220 6.34 8.23 0.22
C ALA A 220 7.75 7.82 0.67
N ALA A 221 8.79 8.57 0.26
CA ALA A 221 10.15 8.36 0.72
C ALA A 221 10.27 8.56 2.25
N GLN A 222 9.61 9.56 2.82
CA GLN A 222 9.57 9.77 4.27
C GLN A 222 8.87 8.61 5.00
N ARG A 223 7.76 8.09 4.45
CA ARG A 223 7.09 6.89 5.01
C ARG A 223 8.04 5.70 5.02
N SER A 224 8.69 5.43 3.89
CA SER A 224 9.63 4.32 3.78
C SER A 224 10.81 4.46 4.75
N LEU A 225 11.44 5.63 4.84
CA LEU A 225 12.56 5.85 5.73
C LEU A 225 12.18 5.75 7.21
N ARG A 226 10.97 6.19 7.59
CA ARG A 226 10.47 6.00 8.96
C ARG A 226 10.32 4.53 9.31
N ALA A 227 9.77 3.73 8.38
CA ALA A 227 9.57 2.31 8.57
C ALA A 227 10.90 1.51 8.57
N LEU A 228 11.87 1.92 7.75
CA LEU A 228 13.15 1.21 7.57
C LEU A 228 14.24 1.68 8.54
N GLY A 229 14.13 2.90 9.07
CA GLY A 229 15.15 3.51 9.94
C GLY A 229 16.38 3.98 9.18
N VAL A 230 17.15 3.06 8.60
CA VAL A 230 18.30 3.32 7.72
C VAL A 230 18.12 2.54 6.43
N ALA A 231 18.20 3.21 5.28
CA ALA A 231 17.93 2.57 3.99
C ALA A 231 18.65 3.25 2.83
N THR A 232 18.91 2.48 1.76
CA THR A 232 19.35 3.02 0.47
C THR A 232 18.15 3.53 -0.35
N ALA A 233 18.42 4.32 -1.39
CA ALA A 233 17.39 4.73 -2.35
C ALA A 233 16.67 3.52 -2.99
N ARG A 234 17.40 2.40 -3.17
CA ARG A 234 16.85 1.15 -3.69
C ARG A 234 15.82 0.54 -2.73
N ASP A 235 16.12 0.52 -1.44
CA ASP A 235 15.23 -0.02 -0.41
C ASP A 235 13.98 0.84 -0.29
N VAL A 236 14.15 2.17 -0.24
CA VAL A 236 13.02 3.13 -0.26
C VAL A 236 12.12 2.91 -1.48
N GLY A 237 12.72 2.72 -2.68
CA GLY A 237 11.97 2.49 -3.91
C GLY A 237 11.21 1.16 -3.95
N ARG A 238 11.57 0.20 -3.11
CA ARG A 238 10.94 -1.14 -3.05
C ARG A 238 9.93 -1.27 -1.92
N HIS A 239 10.04 -0.45 -0.88
CA HIS A 239 9.28 -0.62 0.34
C HIS A 239 7.79 -0.31 0.16
N PHE A 240 7.44 0.88 -0.30
CA PHE A 240 6.06 1.37 -0.21
C PHE A 240 5.24 1.17 -1.49
N THR A 241 5.81 1.45 -2.66
CA THR A 241 5.10 1.35 -3.94
C THR A 241 5.89 0.68 -5.07
N ALA A 242 6.90 -0.13 -4.73
CA ALA A 242 7.69 -0.93 -5.67
C ALA A 242 8.22 -0.16 -6.89
N GLY A 243 9.15 0.77 -6.65
CA GLY A 243 9.89 1.46 -7.72
C GLY A 243 9.12 2.51 -8.50
N ARG A 244 7.93 2.90 -8.07
CA ARG A 244 7.10 3.90 -8.73
C ARG A 244 7.40 5.34 -8.29
N TYR A 245 8.67 5.66 -8.11
CA TYR A 245 9.14 6.95 -7.61
C TYR A 245 10.02 7.70 -8.62
N PRO A 246 9.44 8.30 -9.69
CA PRO A 246 10.23 9.17 -10.54
C PRO A 246 10.77 10.36 -9.73
N GLY A 247 12.08 10.64 -9.87
CA GLY A 247 12.72 11.72 -9.13
C GLY A 247 13.02 11.42 -7.66
N LEU A 248 13.08 10.14 -7.24
CA LEU A 248 13.41 9.73 -5.86
C LEU A 248 14.73 10.35 -5.37
N ALA A 249 15.78 10.36 -6.21
CA ALA A 249 17.07 10.95 -5.85
C ALA A 249 16.93 12.44 -5.50
N ALA A 250 16.16 13.21 -6.27
CA ALA A 250 15.87 14.62 -6.00
C ALA A 250 15.04 14.80 -4.72
N ALA A 251 14.09 13.91 -4.45
CA ALA A 251 13.30 13.91 -3.23
C ALA A 251 14.17 13.66 -1.99
N LEU A 252 15.06 12.66 -2.02
CA LEU A 252 15.98 12.34 -0.94
C LEU A 252 16.97 13.51 -0.69
N ALA A 253 17.54 14.08 -1.76
CA ALA A 253 18.40 15.28 -1.62
C ALA A 253 17.64 16.48 -1.03
N GLY A 254 16.35 16.65 -1.37
CA GLY A 254 15.51 17.68 -0.77
C GLY A 254 15.24 17.44 0.71
N LEU A 255 15.00 16.21 1.12
CA LEU A 255 14.84 15.82 2.53
C LEU A 255 16.13 16.02 3.33
N GLU A 256 17.29 15.71 2.73
CA GLU A 256 18.61 15.94 3.32
C GLU A 256 18.87 17.45 3.54
N ARG A 257 18.64 18.29 2.51
CA ARG A 257 18.80 19.75 2.63
C ARG A 257 17.88 20.37 3.69
N SER A 258 16.68 19.83 3.86
CA SER A 258 15.73 20.31 4.87
C SER A 258 15.97 19.73 6.28
N GLY A 259 17.03 18.95 6.48
CA GLY A 259 17.39 18.33 7.75
C GLY A 259 16.40 17.24 8.23
N ARG A 260 15.50 16.79 7.35
CA ARG A 260 14.54 15.73 7.69
C ARG A 260 15.10 14.33 7.57
N VAL A 261 16.18 14.19 6.85
CA VAL A 261 16.93 12.94 6.64
C VAL A 261 18.41 13.31 6.69
N GLU A 262 19.19 12.44 7.30
CA GLU A 262 20.64 12.56 7.33
C GLU A 262 21.24 11.49 6.41
N ARG A 263 22.21 11.87 5.58
CA ARG A 263 23.02 10.90 4.84
C ARG A 263 24.10 10.38 5.76
N VAL A 264 24.28 9.07 5.78
CA VAL A 264 25.25 8.39 6.62
C VAL A 264 26.11 7.40 5.82
N ARG A 265 27.22 6.98 6.39
CA ARG A 265 28.00 5.83 5.94
C ARG A 265 27.76 4.66 6.87
N LEU A 266 27.71 3.46 6.34
CA LEU A 266 27.77 2.23 7.14
C LEU A 266 29.18 1.63 7.00
N ALA A 267 29.89 1.47 8.11
CA ALA A 267 31.22 0.87 8.13
C ALA A 267 31.44 0.08 9.41
N ASP A 268 32.18 -1.02 9.28
CA ASP A 268 32.60 -1.90 10.37
C ASP A 268 34.03 -2.33 10.15
N GLY A 269 34.91 -2.09 11.16
CA GLY A 269 36.31 -2.54 11.16
C GLY A 269 37.12 -2.14 9.92
N GLY A 270 36.77 -1.02 9.24
CA GLY A 270 37.42 -0.56 8.02
C GLY A 270 36.73 -0.98 6.71
N ALA A 271 35.75 -1.87 6.75
CA ALA A 271 34.93 -2.21 5.59
C ALA A 271 33.73 -1.26 5.49
N GLU A 272 33.59 -0.57 4.35
CA GLU A 272 32.45 0.31 4.07
C GLU A 272 31.37 -0.43 3.23
N TRP A 273 30.13 -0.32 3.65
CA TRP A 273 28.99 -0.88 2.92
C TRP A 273 28.56 0.06 1.80
N PRO A 274 28.25 -0.48 0.59
CA PRO A 274 27.86 0.35 -0.55
C PRO A 274 26.62 1.19 -0.23
N GLY A 275 26.76 2.51 -0.42
CA GLY A 275 25.70 3.51 -0.16
C GLY A 275 25.28 4.25 -1.42
N PRO A 276 24.68 5.43 -1.30
CA PRO A 276 24.44 6.19 -0.07
C PRO A 276 23.32 5.62 0.79
N TRP A 277 23.46 5.79 2.12
CA TRP A 277 22.49 5.45 3.14
C TRP A 277 21.82 6.72 3.70
N TYR A 278 20.56 6.61 4.06
CA TYR A 278 19.76 7.70 4.59
C TYR A 278 19.03 7.30 5.87
#